data_f34a3ec1df981236af439d3b22ab6342
#
_entry.id   f34a3ec1df981236af439d3b22ab6342
#
_cell.length_a   1.000
_cell.length_b   1.000
_cell.length_c   1.000
_cell.angle_alpha   90.00
_cell.angle_beta   90.00
_cell.angle_gamma   90.00
#
_symmetry.space_group_name_H-M   'P 1'
#
loop_
_entity.id
_entity.type
_entity.pdbx_description
1 polymer ?
#
loop_
_entity_poly.entity_id
_entity_poly.type
_entity_poly.pdbx_seq_one_letter_code
_entity_poly.pdbx_strand_id
1 'polypeptide(L)'
;MTGTGRFAGHQVIVTGGGSGIGAATCRLFAREGATVAVLDRDAATAAAVADEVSGHGFTVDVRDAEAVTTAVHAAAEVMGGLTDLINNAGVGTAKPLLDYTDKEWALLIGVNLTGTFHGIRAAAPLMMAGGTGSIVNNASLTGIRPTRGEGPYSAAKAGVLNLTQTAALELAPTLRVNAVAPGMIHTPLTDIVVDNPSWRQAAEYGTPAGRVGTADEVAQVIAFLSSDAASYVTGQTIVVDGGSVLPSLQSDALLRAISESGFG
;
A
#
# COMPACT_ATOMS: atom_id res chain seq x y z
N MET A 1 25.34 -17.33 -2.22
CA MET A 1 24.41 -17.95 -3.19
C MET A 1 23.72 -16.81 -3.90
N THR A 2 24.01 -16.57 -5.18
CA THR A 2 23.30 -15.58 -5.99
C THR A 2 21.87 -16.08 -6.14
N GLY A 3 20.92 -15.39 -5.51
CA GLY A 3 19.52 -15.76 -5.52
C GLY A 3 18.98 -15.78 -6.95
N THR A 4 18.27 -16.83 -7.31
CA THR A 4 17.59 -17.01 -8.60
C THR A 4 16.17 -16.42 -8.56
N GLY A 5 15.85 -15.55 -7.58
CA GLY A 5 14.55 -14.95 -7.41
C GLY A 5 14.30 -13.76 -8.35
N ARG A 6 13.03 -13.41 -8.55
CA ARG A 6 12.57 -12.29 -9.42
C ARG A 6 13.18 -10.94 -9.03
N PHE A 7 13.55 -10.76 -7.75
CA PHE A 7 14.15 -9.54 -7.21
C PHE A 7 15.60 -9.71 -6.75
N ALA A 8 16.32 -10.68 -7.34
CA ALA A 8 17.73 -10.84 -7.05
C ALA A 8 18.51 -9.57 -7.44
N GLY A 9 19.21 -8.98 -6.45
CA GLY A 9 19.96 -7.73 -6.64
C GLY A 9 19.12 -6.44 -6.47
N HIS A 10 17.84 -6.53 -6.13
CA HIS A 10 17.03 -5.37 -5.78
C HIS A 10 17.25 -4.92 -4.33
N GLN A 11 17.22 -3.62 -4.10
CA GLN A 11 17.23 -2.96 -2.80
C GLN A 11 15.87 -2.28 -2.60
N VAL A 12 15.09 -2.77 -1.64
CA VAL A 12 13.67 -2.42 -1.47
C VAL A 12 13.44 -1.75 -0.14
N ILE A 13 12.84 -0.57 -0.14
CA ILE A 13 12.34 0.10 1.07
C ILE A 13 10.82 -0.08 1.16
N VAL A 14 10.32 -0.52 2.32
CA VAL A 14 8.88 -0.61 2.61
C VAL A 14 8.54 0.23 3.83
N THR A 15 7.71 1.27 3.66
CA THR A 15 7.17 2.04 4.78
C THR A 15 5.95 1.36 5.38
N GLY A 16 5.78 1.41 6.72
CA GLY A 16 4.76 0.62 7.42
C GLY A 16 5.01 -0.89 7.24
N GLY A 17 6.30 -1.27 7.17
CA GLY A 17 6.73 -2.64 6.89
C GLY A 17 6.60 -3.59 8.08
N GLY A 18 6.31 -3.09 9.28
CA GLY A 18 6.23 -3.89 10.51
C GLY A 18 4.96 -4.73 10.65
N SER A 19 3.93 -4.51 9.82
CA SER A 19 2.67 -5.26 9.93
C SER A 19 1.88 -5.34 8.62
N GLY A 20 0.82 -6.14 8.60
CA GLY A 20 -0.17 -6.23 7.54
C GLY A 20 0.43 -6.41 6.13
N ILE A 21 -0.05 -5.59 5.17
CA ILE A 21 0.41 -5.62 3.78
C ILE A 21 1.91 -5.32 3.67
N GLY A 22 2.42 -4.38 4.49
CA GLY A 22 3.84 -4.03 4.49
C GLY A 22 4.73 -5.21 4.86
N ALA A 23 4.41 -5.91 5.95
CA ALA A 23 5.16 -7.09 6.38
C ALA A 23 5.09 -8.25 5.38
N ALA A 24 3.89 -8.50 4.80
CA ALA A 24 3.72 -9.48 3.73
C ALA A 24 4.58 -9.12 2.50
N THR A 25 4.64 -7.83 2.17
CA THR A 25 5.49 -7.32 1.08
C THR A 25 6.98 -7.53 1.37
N CYS A 26 7.45 -7.18 2.58
CA CYS A 26 8.84 -7.43 2.99
C CYS A 26 9.22 -8.91 2.83
N ARG A 27 8.39 -9.82 3.35
CA ARG A 27 8.60 -11.27 3.26
C ARG A 27 8.64 -11.76 1.81
N LEU A 28 7.75 -11.26 0.97
CA LEU A 28 7.70 -11.66 -0.44
C LEU A 28 8.97 -11.23 -1.18
N PHE A 29 9.36 -9.96 -1.07
CA PHE A 29 10.55 -9.45 -1.75
C PHE A 29 11.83 -10.16 -1.28
N ALA A 30 12.00 -10.36 0.02
CA ALA A 30 13.15 -11.08 0.57
C ALA A 30 13.20 -12.55 0.09
N ARG A 31 12.06 -13.24 0.11
CA ARG A 31 11.96 -14.63 -0.40
C ARG A 31 12.31 -14.71 -1.88
N GLU A 32 12.09 -13.66 -2.65
CA GLU A 32 12.41 -13.56 -4.06
C GLU A 32 13.76 -12.90 -4.34
N GLY A 33 14.62 -12.74 -3.31
CA GLY A 33 16.03 -12.41 -3.46
C GLY A 33 16.40 -10.93 -3.28
N ALA A 34 15.46 -10.06 -2.91
CA ALA A 34 15.76 -8.66 -2.60
C ALA A 34 16.43 -8.50 -1.22
N THR A 35 17.23 -7.44 -1.08
CA THR A 35 17.60 -6.88 0.22
C THR A 35 16.51 -5.88 0.64
N VAL A 36 15.96 -6.03 1.85
CA VAL A 36 14.79 -5.27 2.28
C VAL A 36 15.13 -4.38 3.47
N ALA A 37 14.74 -3.12 3.41
CA ALA A 37 14.70 -2.20 4.54
C ALA A 37 13.25 -1.98 4.99
N VAL A 38 12.99 -2.29 6.26
CA VAL A 38 11.68 -2.20 6.92
C VAL A 38 11.61 -0.89 7.69
N LEU A 39 10.82 0.06 7.22
CA LEU A 39 10.58 1.33 7.89
C LEU A 39 9.23 1.30 8.60
N ASP A 40 9.22 1.48 9.92
CA ASP A 40 7.97 1.57 10.69
C ASP A 40 8.13 2.56 11.86
N ARG A 41 7.02 3.13 12.34
CA ARG A 41 7.03 3.96 13.55
C ARG A 41 7.22 3.16 14.83
N ASP A 42 6.85 1.89 14.81
CA ASP A 42 7.04 0.95 15.91
C ASP A 42 8.38 0.21 15.73
N ALA A 43 9.32 0.54 16.59
CA ALA A 43 10.67 -0.02 16.53
C ALA A 43 10.69 -1.55 16.71
N ALA A 44 9.78 -2.09 17.54
CA ALA A 44 9.75 -3.52 17.82
C ALA A 44 9.25 -4.32 16.61
N THR A 45 8.19 -3.85 15.95
CA THR A 45 7.66 -4.52 14.76
C THR A 45 8.59 -4.34 13.55
N ALA A 46 9.23 -3.17 13.40
CA ALA A 46 10.25 -2.97 12.37
C ALA A 46 11.43 -3.95 12.52
N ALA A 47 11.97 -4.08 13.74
CA ALA A 47 13.06 -5.00 14.02
C ALA A 47 12.65 -6.46 13.81
N ALA A 48 11.48 -6.87 14.32
CA ALA A 48 11.03 -8.25 14.20
C ALA A 48 10.87 -8.71 12.73
N VAL A 49 10.28 -7.86 11.86
CA VAL A 49 10.15 -8.18 10.44
C VAL A 49 11.51 -8.12 9.74
N ALA A 50 12.37 -7.16 10.08
CA ALA A 50 13.70 -7.06 9.52
C ALA A 50 14.54 -8.31 9.83
N ASP A 51 14.51 -8.79 11.09
CA ASP A 51 15.20 -10.02 11.50
C ASP A 51 14.65 -11.25 10.74
N GLU A 52 13.32 -11.36 10.61
CA GLU A 52 12.68 -12.45 9.88
C GLU A 52 13.13 -12.54 8.42
N VAL A 53 13.29 -11.38 7.76
CA VAL A 53 13.67 -11.32 6.34
C VAL A 53 15.18 -11.16 6.11
N SER A 54 15.98 -11.20 7.18
CA SER A 54 17.42 -10.92 7.15
C SER A 54 17.72 -9.56 6.48
N GLY A 55 16.87 -8.57 6.74
CA GLY A 55 16.92 -7.21 6.22
C GLY A 55 17.35 -6.18 7.28
N HIS A 56 16.97 -4.94 7.07
CA HIS A 56 17.36 -3.81 7.92
C HIS A 56 16.14 -3.08 8.49
N GLY A 57 16.06 -2.89 9.81
CA GLY A 57 14.95 -2.20 10.49
C GLY A 57 15.28 -0.73 10.76
N PHE A 58 14.34 0.18 10.47
CA PHE A 58 14.46 1.62 10.77
C PHE A 58 13.18 2.13 11.45
N THR A 59 13.35 2.86 12.54
CA THR A 59 12.23 3.51 13.23
C THR A 59 11.99 4.89 12.64
N VAL A 60 10.83 5.11 12.03
CA VAL A 60 10.51 6.41 11.39
C VAL A 60 9.02 6.70 11.38
N ASP A 61 8.66 7.92 11.76
CA ASP A 61 7.32 8.47 11.50
C ASP A 61 7.31 9.13 10.12
N VAL A 62 6.52 8.62 9.21
CA VAL A 62 6.44 9.13 7.82
C VAL A 62 5.95 10.57 7.71
N ARG A 63 5.36 11.12 8.79
CA ARG A 63 4.96 12.55 8.84
C ARG A 63 6.15 13.49 8.98
N ASP A 64 7.28 13.01 9.50
CA ASP A 64 8.50 13.79 9.67
C ASP A 64 9.39 13.66 8.43
N ALA A 65 9.46 14.73 7.68
CA ALA A 65 10.18 14.80 6.41
C ALA A 65 11.69 14.59 6.54
N GLU A 66 12.29 15.09 7.63
CA GLU A 66 13.72 14.97 7.89
C GLU A 66 14.06 13.54 8.34
N ALA A 67 13.25 12.98 9.25
CA ALA A 67 13.39 11.60 9.69
C ALA A 67 13.25 10.61 8.50
N VAL A 68 12.27 10.82 7.60
CA VAL A 68 12.12 10.00 6.39
C VAL A 68 13.34 10.09 5.49
N THR A 69 13.83 11.31 5.23
CA THR A 69 15.03 11.49 4.39
C THR A 69 16.23 10.78 5.00
N THR A 70 16.47 10.96 6.29
CA THR A 70 17.57 10.31 7.01
C THR A 70 17.47 8.78 6.95
N ALA A 71 16.28 8.22 7.22
CA ALA A 71 16.07 6.78 7.21
C ALA A 71 16.23 6.17 5.80
N VAL A 72 15.69 6.84 4.76
CA VAL A 72 15.82 6.39 3.36
C VAL A 72 17.29 6.39 2.91
N HIS A 73 18.04 7.45 3.23
CA HIS A 73 19.46 7.52 2.89
C HIS A 73 20.28 6.46 3.64
N ALA A 74 20.06 6.29 4.94
CA ALA A 74 20.73 5.25 5.72
C ALA A 74 20.40 3.84 5.21
N ALA A 75 19.14 3.59 4.84
CA ALA A 75 18.73 2.32 4.25
C ALA A 75 19.42 2.06 2.91
N ALA A 76 19.45 3.05 2.02
CA ALA A 76 20.12 2.95 0.74
C ALA A 76 21.64 2.71 0.89
N GLU A 77 22.28 3.35 1.87
CA GLU A 77 23.70 3.17 2.17
C GLU A 77 24.02 1.73 2.61
N VAL A 78 23.27 1.20 3.59
CA VAL A 78 23.54 -0.17 4.09
C VAL A 78 23.19 -1.25 3.09
N MET A 79 22.23 -1.01 2.18
CA MET A 79 21.86 -1.94 1.11
C MET A 79 22.74 -1.81 -0.15
N GLY A 80 23.57 -0.76 -0.25
CA GLY A 80 24.41 -0.49 -1.41
C GLY A 80 23.67 0.10 -2.60
N GLY A 81 22.48 0.67 -2.40
CA GLY A 81 21.65 1.29 -3.42
C GLY A 81 20.17 1.29 -3.06
N LEU A 82 19.32 1.76 -3.99
CA LEU A 82 17.87 1.73 -3.88
C LEU A 82 17.24 1.55 -5.26
N THR A 83 16.48 0.47 -5.43
CA THR A 83 15.79 0.16 -6.70
C THR A 83 14.28 0.27 -6.57
N ASP A 84 13.70 0.00 -5.39
CA ASP A 84 12.27 -0.04 -5.19
C ASP A 84 11.85 0.66 -3.90
N LEU A 85 10.80 1.49 -4.01
CA LEU A 85 10.13 2.10 -2.87
C LEU A 85 8.67 1.66 -2.80
N ILE A 86 8.27 1.10 -1.66
CA ILE A 86 6.87 0.78 -1.38
C ILE A 86 6.35 1.70 -0.29
N ASN A 87 5.56 2.70 -0.68
CA ASN A 87 4.85 3.58 0.24
C ASN A 87 3.59 2.89 0.74
N ASN A 88 3.70 2.18 1.86
CA ASN A 88 2.61 1.40 2.41
C ASN A 88 2.11 1.93 3.76
N ALA A 89 2.89 2.72 4.49
CA ALA A 89 2.46 3.28 5.77
C ALA A 89 1.08 3.95 5.68
N GLY A 90 0.19 3.59 6.60
CA GLY A 90 -1.17 4.11 6.62
C GLY A 90 -1.87 3.91 7.96
N VAL A 91 -2.84 4.77 8.24
CA VAL A 91 -3.73 4.68 9.39
C VAL A 91 -5.16 4.98 8.93
N GLY A 92 -6.14 4.36 9.59
CA GLY A 92 -7.56 4.55 9.29
C GLY A 92 -8.38 4.75 10.56
N THR A 93 -9.52 5.40 10.43
CA THR A 93 -10.56 5.48 11.42
C THR A 93 -11.88 5.79 10.72
N ALA A 94 -12.99 5.40 11.33
CA ALA A 94 -14.33 5.63 10.76
C ALA A 94 -15.24 6.29 11.78
N LYS A 95 -15.79 7.46 11.41
CA LYS A 95 -16.83 8.19 12.17
C LYS A 95 -17.54 9.21 11.28
N PRO A 96 -18.70 9.77 11.69
CA PRO A 96 -19.37 10.78 10.90
C PRO A 96 -18.45 11.94 10.52
N LEU A 97 -18.60 12.46 9.29
CA LEU A 97 -17.69 13.49 8.75
C LEU A 97 -17.56 14.73 9.65
N LEU A 98 -18.67 15.16 10.24
CA LEU A 98 -18.69 16.37 11.08
C LEU A 98 -18.09 16.16 12.49
N ASP A 99 -17.82 14.91 12.87
CA ASP A 99 -17.23 14.57 14.17
C ASP A 99 -15.71 14.47 14.12
N TYR A 100 -15.10 14.61 12.94
CA TYR A 100 -13.65 14.66 12.82
C TYR A 100 -13.09 15.97 13.36
N THR A 101 -12.11 15.84 14.25
CA THR A 101 -11.34 16.98 14.74
C THR A 101 -10.23 17.34 13.75
N ASP A 102 -9.74 18.59 13.80
CA ASP A 102 -8.59 19.03 13.00
C ASP A 102 -7.33 18.18 13.25
N LYS A 103 -7.17 17.69 14.49
CA LYS A 103 -6.05 16.82 14.86
C LYS A 103 -6.13 15.46 14.14
N GLU A 104 -7.31 14.87 14.06
CA GLU A 104 -7.52 13.60 13.35
C GLU A 104 -7.42 13.77 11.84
N TRP A 105 -7.98 14.88 11.31
CA TRP A 105 -7.77 15.27 9.93
C TRP A 105 -6.28 15.36 9.60
N ALA A 106 -5.51 16.14 10.38
CA ALA A 106 -4.08 16.33 10.18
C ALA A 106 -3.30 15.00 10.29
N LEU A 107 -3.70 14.10 11.21
CA LEU A 107 -3.10 12.77 11.34
C LEU A 107 -3.33 11.92 10.09
N LEU A 108 -4.58 11.84 9.62
CA LEU A 108 -4.95 11.00 8.48
C LEU A 108 -4.33 11.49 7.17
N ILE A 109 -4.34 12.79 6.92
CA ILE A 109 -3.65 13.38 5.77
C ILE A 109 -2.13 13.25 5.92
N GLY A 110 -1.60 13.52 7.11
CA GLY A 110 -0.17 13.48 7.39
C GLY A 110 0.45 12.12 7.14
N VAL A 111 -0.17 11.05 7.62
CA VAL A 111 0.36 9.69 7.42
C VAL A 111 0.11 9.20 6.00
N ASN A 112 -1.16 9.23 5.54
CA ASN A 112 -1.56 8.54 4.31
C ASN A 112 -1.14 9.27 3.02
N LEU A 113 -1.11 10.61 3.02
CA LEU A 113 -0.77 11.39 1.82
C LEU A 113 0.59 12.06 1.93
N THR A 114 0.80 12.87 2.98
CA THR A 114 2.07 13.59 3.14
C THR A 114 3.24 12.63 3.33
N GLY A 115 3.05 11.53 4.08
CA GLY A 115 4.05 10.47 4.24
C GLY A 115 4.43 9.81 2.93
N THR A 116 3.46 9.54 2.04
CA THR A 116 3.72 9.02 0.68
C THR A 116 4.56 10.01 -0.13
N PHE A 117 4.24 11.32 -0.07
CA PHE A 117 5.04 12.37 -0.71
C PHE A 117 6.46 12.44 -0.16
N HIS A 118 6.65 12.35 1.17
CA HIS A 118 7.97 12.34 1.78
C HIS A 118 8.81 11.15 1.31
N GLY A 119 8.21 9.95 1.22
CA GLY A 119 8.88 8.77 0.69
C GLY A 119 9.35 8.95 -0.75
N ILE A 120 8.45 9.42 -1.65
CA ILE A 120 8.80 9.70 -3.06
C ILE A 120 9.95 10.72 -3.13
N ARG A 121 9.83 11.83 -2.41
CA ARG A 121 10.81 12.92 -2.44
C ARG A 121 12.19 12.51 -1.94
N ALA A 122 12.25 11.62 -0.93
CA ALA A 122 13.51 11.13 -0.37
C ALA A 122 14.16 10.06 -1.25
N ALA A 123 13.36 9.16 -1.82
CA ALA A 123 13.88 7.99 -2.55
C ALA A 123 14.18 8.28 -4.03
N ALA A 124 13.32 9.06 -4.71
CA ALA A 124 13.44 9.25 -6.16
C ALA A 124 14.81 9.76 -6.63
N PRO A 125 15.47 10.75 -5.97
CA PRO A 125 16.79 11.18 -6.38
C PRO A 125 17.85 10.07 -6.33
N LEU A 126 17.81 9.20 -5.31
CA LEU A 126 18.74 8.08 -5.17
C LEU A 126 18.50 7.03 -6.25
N MET A 127 17.23 6.68 -6.50
CA MET A 127 16.84 5.73 -7.53
C MET A 127 17.19 6.24 -8.94
N MET A 128 16.96 7.53 -9.21
CA MET A 128 17.34 8.15 -10.50
C MET A 128 18.85 8.14 -10.71
N ALA A 129 19.66 8.37 -9.67
CA ALA A 129 21.10 8.26 -9.73
C ALA A 129 21.55 6.81 -10.02
N GLY A 130 20.79 5.80 -9.59
CA GLY A 130 20.97 4.39 -9.92
C GLY A 130 20.54 4.02 -11.35
N GLY A 131 19.84 4.91 -12.06
CA GLY A 131 19.47 4.77 -13.48
C GLY A 131 18.15 4.03 -13.75
N THR A 132 17.53 3.41 -12.76
CA THR A 132 16.24 2.69 -12.89
C THR A 132 15.57 2.51 -11.55
N GLY A 133 14.26 2.27 -11.55
CA GLY A 133 13.55 1.92 -10.32
C GLY A 133 12.04 1.88 -10.45
N SER A 134 11.39 1.35 -9.40
CA SER A 134 9.93 1.29 -9.29
C SER A 134 9.44 1.83 -7.95
N ILE A 135 8.43 2.68 -8.00
CA ILE A 135 7.69 3.16 -6.82
C ILE A 135 6.29 2.59 -6.87
N VAL A 136 5.85 1.93 -5.79
CA VAL A 136 4.48 1.47 -5.64
C VAL A 136 3.85 2.11 -4.41
N ASN A 137 2.75 2.83 -4.62
CA ASN A 137 2.00 3.50 -3.56
C ASN A 137 0.77 2.67 -3.16
N ASN A 138 0.64 2.36 -1.87
CA ASN A 138 -0.55 1.69 -1.33
C ASN A 138 -1.66 2.73 -1.08
N ALA A 139 -2.56 2.87 -2.05
CA ALA A 139 -3.74 3.71 -1.94
C ALA A 139 -4.88 2.99 -1.19
N SER A 140 -6.09 3.01 -1.69
CA SER A 140 -7.25 2.28 -1.19
C SER A 140 -8.38 2.32 -2.22
N LEU A 141 -9.27 1.33 -2.18
CA LEU A 141 -10.55 1.36 -2.87
C LEU A 141 -11.32 2.66 -2.56
N THR A 142 -11.26 3.15 -1.29
CA THR A 142 -11.97 4.35 -0.86
C THR A 142 -11.42 5.64 -1.45
N GLY A 143 -10.22 5.63 -2.02
CA GLY A 143 -9.69 6.71 -2.86
C GLY A 143 -10.35 6.78 -4.25
N ILE A 144 -10.96 5.68 -4.72
CA ILE A 144 -11.70 5.60 -5.99
C ILE A 144 -13.19 5.83 -5.76
N ARG A 145 -13.77 5.14 -4.76
CA ARG A 145 -15.17 5.27 -4.33
C ARG A 145 -15.22 5.52 -2.83
N PRO A 146 -15.53 6.75 -2.39
CA PRO A 146 -15.56 7.08 -0.97
C PRO A 146 -16.63 6.28 -0.23
N THR A 147 -16.34 5.95 1.02
CA THR A 147 -17.26 5.25 1.93
C THR A 147 -17.69 6.15 3.06
N ARG A 148 -18.83 5.81 3.68
CA ARG A 148 -19.30 6.54 4.88
C ARG A 148 -18.31 6.38 6.02
N GLY A 149 -18.08 7.47 6.73
CA GLY A 149 -17.24 7.47 7.92
C GLY A 149 -15.74 7.66 7.65
N GLU A 150 -15.27 7.54 6.42
CA GLU A 150 -13.84 7.60 6.08
C GLU A 150 -13.41 8.88 5.34
N GLY A 151 -14.11 10.01 5.56
CA GLY A 151 -13.89 11.24 4.80
C GLY A 151 -12.42 11.65 4.62
N PRO A 152 -11.66 11.91 5.71
CA PRO A 152 -10.26 12.31 5.60
C PRO A 152 -9.36 11.22 5.01
N TYR A 153 -9.63 9.94 5.33
CA TYR A 153 -8.89 8.81 4.79
C TYR A 153 -9.12 8.68 3.27
N SER A 154 -10.37 8.71 2.83
CA SER A 154 -10.72 8.68 1.41
C SER A 154 -10.11 9.84 0.63
N ALA A 155 -10.14 11.06 1.20
CA ALA A 155 -9.49 12.24 0.61
C ALA A 155 -7.98 12.04 0.46
N ALA A 156 -7.30 11.53 1.51
CA ALA A 156 -5.88 11.23 1.47
C ALA A 156 -5.55 10.18 0.39
N LYS A 157 -6.33 9.09 0.33
CA LYS A 157 -6.08 8.00 -0.62
C LYS A 157 -6.41 8.40 -2.06
N ALA A 158 -7.40 9.28 -2.30
CA ALA A 158 -7.62 9.91 -3.61
C ALA A 158 -6.43 10.81 -4.00
N GLY A 159 -5.88 11.56 -3.05
CA GLY A 159 -4.65 12.32 -3.24
C GLY A 159 -3.46 11.45 -3.63
N VAL A 160 -3.29 10.26 -3.03
CA VAL A 160 -2.24 9.30 -3.40
C VAL A 160 -2.40 8.82 -4.84
N LEU A 161 -3.64 8.55 -5.30
CA LEU A 161 -3.88 8.15 -6.69
C LEU A 161 -3.42 9.23 -7.69
N ASN A 162 -3.77 10.49 -7.43
CA ASN A 162 -3.36 11.60 -8.28
C ASN A 162 -1.84 11.87 -8.19
N LEU A 163 -1.27 11.84 -6.98
CA LEU A 163 0.17 11.98 -6.77
C LEU A 163 0.98 10.90 -7.52
N THR A 164 0.46 9.67 -7.58
CA THR A 164 1.05 8.56 -8.35
C THR A 164 1.16 8.92 -9.83
N GLN A 165 0.09 9.48 -10.42
CA GLN A 165 0.07 9.87 -11.83
C GLN A 165 1.05 11.02 -12.11
N THR A 166 1.06 12.05 -11.25
CA THR A 166 2.00 13.17 -11.37
C THR A 166 3.44 12.70 -11.28
N ALA A 167 3.76 11.88 -10.27
CA ALA A 167 5.10 11.33 -10.12
C ALA A 167 5.51 10.43 -11.30
N ALA A 168 4.59 9.67 -11.87
CA ALA A 168 4.85 8.86 -13.06
C ALA A 168 5.22 9.73 -14.28
N LEU A 169 4.54 10.87 -14.45
CA LEU A 169 4.84 11.81 -15.54
C LEU A 169 6.21 12.50 -15.37
N GLU A 170 6.53 12.91 -14.14
CA GLU A 170 7.73 13.71 -13.86
C GLU A 170 9.01 12.88 -13.74
N LEU A 171 8.90 11.60 -13.29
CA LEU A 171 10.06 10.75 -13.03
C LEU A 171 10.38 9.79 -14.19
N ALA A 172 9.51 9.72 -15.20
CA ALA A 172 9.81 8.98 -16.43
C ALA A 172 10.92 9.69 -17.24
N PRO A 173 11.70 8.95 -18.04
CA PRO A 173 11.62 7.50 -18.26
C PRO A 173 12.39 6.66 -17.23
N THR A 174 13.04 7.28 -16.24
CA THR A 174 13.96 6.60 -15.32
C THR A 174 13.21 5.74 -14.31
N LEU A 175 12.11 6.24 -13.75
CA LEU A 175 11.34 5.53 -12.74
C LEU A 175 9.92 5.25 -13.22
N ARG A 176 9.39 4.09 -12.84
CA ARG A 176 7.96 3.79 -12.95
C ARG A 176 7.29 4.06 -11.61
N VAL A 177 6.12 4.67 -11.62
CA VAL A 177 5.35 4.93 -10.41
C VAL A 177 3.92 4.44 -10.59
N ASN A 178 3.49 3.52 -9.76
CA ASN A 178 2.15 2.93 -9.81
C ASN A 178 1.51 2.87 -8.42
N ALA A 179 0.24 2.52 -8.37
CA ALA A 179 -0.48 2.31 -7.12
C ALA A 179 -1.21 0.97 -7.10
N VAL A 180 -1.42 0.44 -5.91
CA VAL A 180 -2.45 -0.55 -5.64
C VAL A 180 -3.59 0.11 -4.86
N ALA A 181 -4.82 -0.33 -5.10
CA ALA A 181 -6.00 0.13 -4.37
C ALA A 181 -6.72 -1.09 -3.75
N PRO A 182 -6.29 -1.52 -2.55
CA PRO A 182 -6.91 -2.65 -1.86
C PRO A 182 -8.33 -2.34 -1.41
N GLY A 183 -9.19 -3.36 -1.44
CA GLY A 183 -10.48 -3.38 -0.76
C GLY A 183 -10.37 -3.78 0.71
N MET A 184 -11.32 -4.57 1.20
CA MET A 184 -11.25 -5.13 2.56
C MET A 184 -10.22 -6.26 2.60
N ILE A 185 -9.11 -6.00 3.28
CA ILE A 185 -7.99 -6.94 3.45
C ILE A 185 -7.80 -7.24 4.93
N HIS A 186 -7.64 -8.49 5.31
CA HIS A 186 -7.37 -8.90 6.69
C HIS A 186 -5.97 -8.45 7.11
N THR A 187 -5.91 -7.49 8.02
CA THR A 187 -4.70 -6.84 8.55
C THR A 187 -5.01 -6.27 9.93
N PRO A 188 -4.01 -5.91 10.75
CA PRO A 188 -4.26 -5.24 12.04
C PRO A 188 -5.12 -3.96 11.92
N LEU A 189 -5.11 -3.28 10.79
CA LEU A 189 -5.98 -2.11 10.55
C LEU A 189 -7.47 -2.47 10.48
N THR A 190 -7.80 -3.68 10.04
CA THR A 190 -9.16 -4.15 9.75
C THR A 190 -9.64 -5.26 10.71
N ASP A 191 -8.81 -5.67 11.69
CA ASP A 191 -9.14 -6.74 12.64
C ASP A 191 -10.47 -6.48 13.35
N ILE A 192 -10.75 -5.23 13.73
CA ILE A 192 -12.02 -4.85 14.34
C ILE A 192 -13.26 -5.20 13.48
N VAL A 193 -13.11 -5.20 12.15
CA VAL A 193 -14.17 -5.60 11.21
C VAL A 193 -14.18 -7.11 11.01
N VAL A 194 -13.00 -7.70 10.82
CA VAL A 194 -12.85 -9.12 10.49
C VAL A 194 -13.16 -10.03 11.68
N ASP A 195 -12.85 -9.59 12.90
CA ASP A 195 -13.12 -10.34 14.14
C ASP A 195 -14.59 -10.23 14.59
N ASN A 196 -15.34 -9.27 14.04
CA ASN A 196 -16.78 -9.16 14.28
C ASN A 196 -17.56 -9.94 13.21
N PRO A 197 -18.26 -11.06 13.56
CA PRO A 197 -18.90 -11.92 12.57
C PRO A 197 -19.92 -11.21 11.69
N SER A 198 -20.71 -10.27 12.23
CA SER A 198 -21.74 -9.55 11.47
C SER A 198 -21.13 -8.52 10.52
N TRP A 199 -20.06 -7.84 10.92
CA TRP A 199 -19.36 -6.88 10.07
C TRP A 199 -18.56 -7.60 8.98
N ARG A 200 -17.91 -8.70 9.33
CA ARG A 200 -17.24 -9.57 8.36
C ARG A 200 -18.22 -10.09 7.31
N GLN A 201 -19.37 -10.63 7.73
CA GLN A 201 -20.40 -11.09 6.80
C GLN A 201 -20.88 -9.98 5.86
N ALA A 202 -21.06 -8.74 6.38
CA ALA A 202 -21.45 -7.60 5.56
C ALA A 202 -20.37 -7.24 4.52
N ALA A 203 -19.08 -7.28 4.89
CA ALA A 203 -17.97 -7.05 3.99
C ALA A 203 -17.86 -8.13 2.91
N GLU A 204 -18.01 -9.40 3.29
CA GLU A 204 -17.98 -10.55 2.37
C GLU A 204 -19.17 -10.53 1.40
N TYR A 205 -20.38 -10.18 1.89
CA TYR A 205 -21.58 -10.05 1.05
C TYR A 205 -21.43 -8.94 -0.01
N GLY A 206 -20.78 -7.83 0.33
CA GLY A 206 -20.51 -6.72 -0.59
C GLY A 206 -19.36 -6.99 -1.57
N THR A 207 -18.69 -8.12 -1.44
CA THR A 207 -17.53 -8.49 -2.26
C THR A 207 -17.91 -9.64 -3.21
N PRO A 208 -17.87 -9.47 -4.54
CA PRO A 208 -18.18 -10.55 -5.51
C PRO A 208 -17.38 -11.83 -5.29
N ALA A 209 -16.11 -11.72 -4.85
CA ALA A 209 -15.30 -12.88 -4.49
C ALA A 209 -15.78 -13.62 -3.24
N GLY A 210 -16.78 -13.10 -2.49
CA GLY A 210 -17.42 -13.74 -1.34
C GLY A 210 -16.54 -13.83 -0.09
N ARG A 211 -15.43 -13.11 -0.02
CA ARG A 211 -14.50 -13.15 1.10
C ARG A 211 -13.68 -11.86 1.25
N VAL A 212 -13.11 -11.68 2.41
CA VAL A 212 -12.05 -10.69 2.66
C VAL A 212 -10.75 -11.14 1.97
N GLY A 213 -9.97 -10.21 1.43
CA GLY A 213 -8.66 -10.48 0.85
C GLY A 213 -7.59 -10.67 1.91
N THR A 214 -6.42 -11.15 1.50
CA THR A 214 -5.24 -11.34 2.36
C THR A 214 -4.16 -10.30 2.04
N ALA A 215 -3.28 -10.03 3.00
CA ALA A 215 -2.12 -9.17 2.80
C ALA A 215 -1.18 -9.70 1.70
N ASP A 216 -1.03 -11.03 1.59
CA ASP A 216 -0.21 -11.67 0.56
C ASP A 216 -0.76 -11.42 -0.85
N GLU A 217 -2.07 -11.41 -1.04
CA GLU A 217 -2.68 -11.13 -2.35
C GLU A 217 -2.34 -9.71 -2.83
N VAL A 218 -2.33 -8.73 -1.93
CA VAL A 218 -1.91 -7.36 -2.24
C VAL A 218 -0.40 -7.30 -2.50
N ALA A 219 0.41 -7.97 -1.67
CA ALA A 219 1.86 -8.03 -1.83
C ALA A 219 2.27 -8.60 -3.20
N GLN A 220 1.55 -9.61 -3.72
CA GLN A 220 1.81 -10.16 -5.07
C GLN A 220 1.60 -9.11 -6.18
N VAL A 221 0.57 -8.27 -6.07
CA VAL A 221 0.33 -7.20 -7.06
C VAL A 221 1.38 -6.10 -6.93
N ILE A 222 1.78 -5.74 -5.70
CA ILE A 222 2.91 -4.81 -5.47
C ILE A 222 4.19 -5.36 -6.13
N ALA A 223 4.50 -6.63 -5.91
CA ALA A 223 5.67 -7.27 -6.50
C ALA A 223 5.58 -7.35 -8.04
N PHE A 224 4.39 -7.59 -8.62
CA PHE A 224 4.21 -7.50 -10.07
C PHE A 224 4.55 -6.10 -10.58
N LEU A 225 4.00 -5.05 -9.97
CA LEU A 225 4.23 -3.66 -10.38
C LEU A 225 5.69 -3.23 -10.22
N SER A 226 6.42 -3.81 -9.27
CA SER A 226 7.85 -3.55 -9.07
C SER A 226 8.73 -4.28 -10.07
N SER A 227 8.29 -5.41 -10.63
CA SER A 227 9.09 -6.28 -11.50
C SER A 227 9.19 -5.80 -12.95
N ASP A 228 10.11 -6.39 -13.70
CA ASP A 228 10.28 -6.20 -15.16
C ASP A 228 9.03 -6.60 -15.97
N ALA A 229 8.20 -7.50 -15.43
CA ALA A 229 6.91 -7.84 -16.06
C ALA A 229 5.97 -6.64 -16.19
N ALA A 230 6.18 -5.58 -15.40
CA ALA A 230 5.46 -4.31 -15.46
C ALA A 230 6.27 -3.18 -16.13
N SER A 231 7.29 -3.50 -16.94
CA SER A 231 8.22 -2.51 -17.53
C SER A 231 7.53 -1.44 -18.38
N TYR A 232 6.35 -1.70 -18.90
CA TYR A 232 5.56 -0.72 -19.68
C TYR A 232 4.31 -0.21 -18.93
N VAL A 233 4.28 -0.41 -17.59
CA VAL A 233 3.18 0.02 -16.70
C VAL A 233 3.69 1.14 -15.80
N THR A 234 3.18 2.36 -16.00
CA THR A 234 3.44 3.52 -15.14
C THR A 234 2.22 4.42 -15.06
N GLY A 235 2.01 5.11 -13.95
CA GLY A 235 0.85 5.97 -13.67
C GLY A 235 -0.45 5.20 -13.44
N GLN A 236 -0.41 3.86 -13.29
CA GLN A 236 -1.60 3.04 -13.19
C GLN A 236 -1.95 2.72 -11.73
N THR A 237 -3.24 2.47 -11.51
CA THR A 237 -3.76 1.95 -10.25
C THR A 237 -4.40 0.60 -10.49
N ILE A 238 -3.88 -0.45 -9.83
CA ILE A 238 -4.50 -1.76 -9.85
C ILE A 238 -5.37 -1.93 -8.60
N VAL A 239 -6.66 -2.16 -8.83
CA VAL A 239 -7.62 -2.44 -7.76
C VAL A 239 -7.48 -3.91 -7.33
N VAL A 240 -7.36 -4.15 -6.00
CA VAL A 240 -7.18 -5.48 -5.42
C VAL A 240 -8.26 -5.67 -4.33
N ASP A 241 -9.49 -5.91 -4.76
CA ASP A 241 -10.68 -5.78 -3.90
C ASP A 241 -11.70 -6.91 -4.03
N GLY A 242 -11.38 -7.99 -4.75
CA GLY A 242 -12.33 -9.06 -5.01
C GLY A 242 -13.57 -8.64 -5.79
N GLY A 243 -13.51 -7.50 -6.50
CA GLY A 243 -14.59 -6.94 -7.29
C GLY A 243 -15.53 -5.98 -6.54
N SER A 244 -15.22 -5.61 -5.30
CA SER A 244 -16.09 -4.76 -4.45
C SER A 244 -16.42 -3.40 -5.07
N VAL A 245 -15.56 -2.88 -5.96
CA VAL A 245 -15.78 -1.59 -6.64
C VAL A 245 -16.81 -1.66 -7.76
N LEU A 246 -17.07 -2.85 -8.29
CA LEU A 246 -17.90 -3.05 -9.49
C LEU A 246 -19.40 -2.90 -9.26
N PRO A 247 -20.00 -3.44 -8.17
CA PRO A 247 -21.43 -3.38 -7.97
C PRO A 247 -21.94 -1.95 -7.83
N SER A 248 -23.02 -1.64 -8.54
CA SER A 248 -23.83 -0.45 -8.27
C SER A 248 -24.77 -0.80 -7.13
N LEU A 249 -24.60 -0.12 -5.97
CA LEU A 249 -25.33 -0.40 -4.73
C LEU A 249 -26.87 -0.48 -4.84
N GLN A 250 -27.47 0.11 -5.89
CA GLN A 250 -28.92 0.12 -6.07
C GLN A 250 -29.44 -0.97 -7.03
N SER A 251 -28.70 -1.30 -8.07
CA SER A 251 -29.17 -2.27 -9.08
C SER A 251 -28.68 -3.69 -8.81
N ASP A 252 -27.52 -3.85 -8.18
CA ASP A 252 -26.93 -5.18 -8.00
C ASP A 252 -27.74 -6.05 -7.03
N ALA A 253 -28.16 -5.48 -5.89
CA ALA A 253 -28.98 -6.21 -4.92
C ALA A 253 -30.35 -6.63 -5.51
N LEU A 254 -30.95 -5.76 -6.33
CA LEU A 254 -32.21 -6.08 -7.04
C LEU A 254 -32.00 -7.17 -8.08
N LEU A 255 -30.97 -7.05 -8.91
CA LEU A 255 -30.69 -8.01 -9.96
C LEU A 255 -30.26 -9.38 -9.43
N ARG A 256 -29.52 -9.43 -8.33
CA ARG A 256 -29.26 -10.67 -7.58
C ARG A 256 -30.56 -11.33 -7.12
N ALA A 257 -31.41 -10.56 -6.42
CA ALA A 257 -32.69 -11.08 -5.95
C ALA A 257 -33.57 -11.63 -7.08
N ILE A 258 -33.56 -10.97 -8.26
CA ILE A 258 -34.29 -11.44 -9.43
C ILE A 258 -33.65 -12.73 -9.97
N SER A 259 -32.33 -12.78 -10.11
CA SER A 259 -31.64 -13.98 -10.66
C SER A 259 -31.76 -15.19 -9.74
N GLU A 260 -31.72 -14.98 -8.42
CA GLU A 260 -31.88 -16.03 -7.39
C GLU A 260 -33.34 -16.51 -7.27
N SER A 261 -34.32 -15.68 -7.65
CA SER A 261 -35.74 -16.05 -7.65
C SER A 261 -36.17 -16.95 -8.81
N GLY A 262 -35.27 -17.24 -9.76
CA GLY A 262 -35.55 -18.09 -10.92
C GLY A 262 -36.49 -17.47 -11.96
N PHE A 263 -36.63 -16.14 -11.96
CA PHE A 263 -37.27 -15.41 -13.07
C PHE A 263 -36.31 -15.39 -14.28
N GLY A 264 -36.39 -16.43 -15.08
CA GLY A 264 -35.75 -16.60 -16.37
C GLY A 264 -36.64 -17.42 -17.30
#